data_7973fd2aab3311c70a52b81fee65da3a
#
_entry.id   7973fd2aab3311c70a52b81fee65da3a
#
_cell.length_a   1.000
_cell.length_b   1.000
_cell.length_c   1.000
_cell.angle_alpha   90.00
_cell.angle_beta   90.00
_cell.angle_gamma   90.00
#
_symmetry.space_group_name_H-M   'P 1'
#
loop_
_entity.id
_entity.type
_entity.pdbx_description
1 polymer ?
#
loop_
_entity_poly.entity_id
_entity_poly.type
_entity_poly.pdbx_seq_one_letter_code
_entity_poly.pdbx_strand_id
1 'polypeptide(L)'
;MTEQQLTSGERLVLIELIKTDTKITATHLSNMLNENTERVISILNALAERSLVRLETIENVSLQLTEEGKDYAMNWLPEVRLFGAVQELGGKAILEDAVKKSGMDSKAKGIAIIWARKNGWLEITKDQGNTLLESKVNEADSPVMRVLKRISDGEERLPEHLADAVKVAVQRNLISEAIAKEFEASIIPEEKERAKHLLSEENVGVIDLTPEMLVSGTWKSTTFRSFNVSSDPPYVYYGRKHPYAEFSDWLKEILVGLGFTEWFGPYVETEFWNNDALFVPQDHVAREVQDQFQVVKPYDHGGILDDKYFNEVKSVHENGGTTGSTGWEAPFSREVSSRLVLRAHTTPVSMRYLAEHREPPQKMFIIDRNFRSESLSASHAMEFDQCEGIIMDKGLTLRDLMGYISEIVRAVGITKIKFKPGQFPFTEPSVECFAKHDLLGWIEVAPGGIFRPEVTYPLGIKDTVLAWGIGSGRLYMASMGINDIRELHSRDLAWIRRKYFVR
;
A
#
# COMPACT_ATOMS: atom_id res chain seq x y z
N MET A 1 -49.00 11.20 -23.72
CA MET A 1 -47.68 10.68 -23.27
C MET A 1 -47.83 9.18 -23.21
N THR A 2 -47.14 8.45 -24.07
CA THR A 2 -47.12 6.98 -24.04
C THR A 2 -46.50 6.52 -22.71
N GLU A 3 -47.26 5.83 -21.87
CA GLU A 3 -46.74 5.23 -20.65
C GLU A 3 -45.56 4.30 -20.99
N GLN A 4 -44.44 4.51 -20.31
CA GLN A 4 -43.23 3.70 -20.54
C GLN A 4 -43.45 2.27 -20.04
N GLN A 5 -43.17 1.28 -20.88
CA GLN A 5 -43.29 -0.14 -20.57
C GLN A 5 -42.37 -0.58 -19.45
N LEU A 6 -42.79 -1.59 -18.65
CA LEU A 6 -42.01 -2.17 -17.58
C LEU A 6 -40.90 -3.14 -18.11
N THR A 7 -39.74 -3.10 -17.51
CA THR A 7 -38.66 -4.07 -17.78
C THR A 7 -38.96 -5.41 -17.14
N SER A 8 -38.25 -6.47 -17.55
CA SER A 8 -38.38 -7.81 -16.94
C SER A 8 -38.13 -7.78 -15.42
N GLY A 9 -37.11 -7.02 -14.97
CA GLY A 9 -36.80 -6.88 -13.55
C GLY A 9 -37.88 -6.09 -12.80
N GLU A 10 -38.35 -4.96 -13.36
CA GLU A 10 -39.47 -4.17 -12.78
C GLU A 10 -40.75 -4.98 -12.68
N ARG A 11 -41.02 -5.84 -13.68
CA ARG A 11 -42.22 -6.75 -13.66
C ARG A 11 -42.10 -7.76 -12.52
N LEU A 12 -40.93 -8.42 -12.34
CA LEU A 12 -40.72 -9.39 -11.27
C LEU A 12 -40.88 -8.77 -9.89
N VAL A 13 -40.22 -7.63 -9.65
CA VAL A 13 -40.29 -6.90 -8.38
C VAL A 13 -41.74 -6.42 -8.11
N LEU A 14 -42.41 -5.87 -9.12
CA LEU A 14 -43.77 -5.35 -8.97
C LEU A 14 -44.80 -6.47 -8.70
N ILE A 15 -44.63 -7.65 -9.32
CA ILE A 15 -45.44 -8.84 -9.04
C ILE A 15 -45.31 -9.27 -7.57
N GLU A 16 -44.10 -9.32 -7.04
CA GLU A 16 -43.89 -9.72 -5.65
C GLU A 16 -44.44 -8.66 -4.65
N LEU A 17 -44.25 -7.36 -4.94
CA LEU A 17 -44.81 -6.30 -4.13
C LEU A 17 -46.35 -6.31 -4.11
N ILE A 18 -47.00 -6.62 -5.25
CA ILE A 18 -48.46 -6.75 -5.32
C ILE A 18 -48.97 -7.94 -4.55
N LYS A 19 -48.28 -9.08 -4.59
CA LYS A 19 -48.65 -10.31 -3.86
C LYS A 19 -48.54 -10.13 -2.36
N THR A 20 -47.45 -9.47 -1.90
CA THR A 20 -47.16 -9.33 -0.48
C THR A 20 -48.07 -8.34 0.22
N ASP A 21 -48.49 -7.28 -0.50
CA ASP A 21 -49.38 -6.20 -0.06
C ASP A 21 -48.99 -5.52 1.28
N THR A 22 -47.73 -5.66 1.68
CA THR A 22 -47.10 -5.11 2.88
C THR A 22 -45.76 -4.51 2.52
N LYS A 23 -45.17 -3.75 3.43
CA LYS A 23 -43.81 -3.27 3.27
C LYS A 23 -42.82 -4.45 3.30
N ILE A 24 -41.87 -4.45 2.39
CA ILE A 24 -40.85 -5.49 2.24
C ILE A 24 -39.48 -4.86 2.02
N THR A 25 -38.44 -5.42 2.64
CA THR A 25 -37.06 -4.88 2.50
C THR A 25 -36.43 -5.32 1.18
N ALA A 26 -35.51 -4.48 0.67
CA ALA A 26 -34.78 -4.77 -0.56
C ALA A 26 -33.96 -6.09 -0.43
N THR A 27 -33.41 -6.35 0.75
CA THR A 27 -32.69 -7.61 1.04
C THR A 27 -33.62 -8.82 0.98
N HIS A 28 -34.85 -8.71 1.49
CA HIS A 28 -35.82 -9.79 1.43
C HIS A 28 -36.30 -10.07 -0.01
N LEU A 29 -36.58 -9.00 -0.79
CA LEU A 29 -36.89 -9.11 -2.21
C LEU A 29 -35.76 -9.74 -3.02
N SER A 30 -34.52 -9.36 -2.74
CA SER A 30 -33.31 -9.92 -3.35
C SER A 30 -33.23 -11.43 -3.15
N ASN A 31 -33.48 -11.91 -1.93
CA ASN A 31 -33.51 -13.32 -1.60
C ASN A 31 -34.67 -14.08 -2.30
N MET A 32 -35.87 -13.47 -2.33
CA MET A 32 -37.03 -14.07 -2.99
C MET A 32 -36.86 -14.21 -4.51
N LEU A 33 -36.19 -13.21 -5.13
CA LEU A 33 -35.99 -13.17 -6.58
C LEU A 33 -34.69 -13.84 -7.02
N ASN A 34 -33.84 -14.27 -6.07
CA ASN A 34 -32.49 -14.75 -6.31
C ASN A 34 -31.65 -13.80 -7.17
N GLU A 35 -31.76 -12.51 -6.88
CA GLU A 35 -31.09 -11.39 -7.58
C GLU A 35 -30.16 -10.65 -6.62
N ASN A 36 -29.21 -9.87 -7.15
CA ASN A 36 -28.33 -9.02 -6.33
C ASN A 36 -29.14 -7.87 -5.70
N THR A 37 -28.89 -7.59 -4.41
CA THR A 37 -29.58 -6.56 -3.64
C THR A 37 -29.43 -5.16 -4.27
N GLU A 38 -28.25 -4.82 -4.80
CA GLU A 38 -28.02 -3.53 -5.48
C GLU A 38 -28.87 -3.38 -6.75
N ARG A 39 -29.04 -4.46 -7.49
CA ARG A 39 -29.91 -4.51 -8.66
C ARG A 39 -31.38 -4.32 -8.28
N VAL A 40 -31.82 -4.95 -7.19
CA VAL A 40 -33.18 -4.79 -6.67
C VAL A 40 -33.41 -3.34 -6.22
N ILE A 41 -32.45 -2.71 -5.53
CA ILE A 41 -32.53 -1.31 -5.11
C ILE A 41 -32.64 -0.38 -6.34
N SER A 42 -31.85 -0.63 -7.39
CA SER A 42 -31.95 0.14 -8.64
C SER A 42 -33.33 0.01 -9.30
N ILE A 43 -33.91 -1.18 -9.30
CA ILE A 43 -35.27 -1.42 -9.82
C ILE A 43 -36.32 -0.72 -8.97
N LEU A 44 -36.21 -0.79 -7.64
CA LEU A 44 -37.10 -0.11 -6.72
C LEU A 44 -37.10 1.43 -6.91
N ASN A 45 -35.90 2.00 -7.10
CA ASN A 45 -35.79 3.44 -7.42
C ASN A 45 -36.49 3.78 -8.74
N ALA A 46 -36.32 2.99 -9.80
CA ALA A 46 -36.98 3.21 -11.07
C ALA A 46 -38.52 3.10 -10.95
N LEU A 47 -39.00 2.18 -10.13
CA LEU A 47 -40.45 2.07 -9.86
C LEU A 47 -40.99 3.22 -8.99
N ALA A 48 -40.18 3.73 -8.07
CA ALA A 48 -40.50 4.91 -7.25
C ALA A 48 -40.58 6.21 -8.08
N GLU A 49 -39.63 6.40 -9.02
CA GLU A 49 -39.69 7.53 -9.98
C GLU A 49 -40.94 7.52 -10.82
N ARG A 50 -41.52 6.34 -11.11
CA ARG A 50 -42.80 6.18 -11.80
C ARG A 50 -44.00 6.32 -10.88
N SER A 51 -43.78 6.60 -9.60
CA SER A 51 -44.82 6.70 -8.58
C SER A 51 -45.65 5.42 -8.39
N LEU A 52 -45.10 4.26 -8.74
CA LEU A 52 -45.73 2.94 -8.52
C LEU A 52 -45.44 2.37 -7.14
N VAL A 53 -44.28 2.69 -6.59
CA VAL A 53 -43.76 2.15 -5.34
C VAL A 53 -43.33 3.30 -4.43
N ARG A 54 -43.63 3.18 -3.14
CA ARG A 54 -43.08 4.04 -2.09
C ARG A 54 -41.83 3.38 -1.56
N LEU A 55 -40.71 4.10 -1.58
CA LEU A 55 -39.39 3.61 -1.07
C LEU A 55 -39.00 4.46 0.14
N GLU A 56 -38.75 3.79 1.26
CA GLU A 56 -38.33 4.41 2.51
C GLU A 56 -36.97 3.86 2.90
N THR A 57 -36.07 4.72 3.38
CA THR A 57 -34.76 4.28 3.91
C THR A 57 -34.90 4.05 5.41
N ILE A 58 -34.54 2.84 5.87
CA ILE A 58 -34.50 2.48 7.27
C ILE A 58 -33.03 2.41 7.69
N GLU A 59 -32.69 3.03 8.79
CA GLU A 59 -31.38 2.88 9.40
C GLU A 59 -31.45 1.76 10.45
N ASN A 60 -30.82 0.64 10.16
CA ASN A 60 -30.65 -0.45 11.11
C ASN A 60 -29.29 -0.29 11.79
N VAL A 61 -29.32 -0.02 13.09
CA VAL A 61 -28.12 0.03 13.93
C VAL A 61 -27.83 -1.38 14.39
N SER A 62 -26.75 -1.96 13.90
CA SER A 62 -26.20 -3.22 14.37
C SER A 62 -25.03 -2.98 15.33
N LEU A 63 -25.00 -3.74 16.42
CA LEU A 63 -23.92 -3.68 17.41
C LEU A 63 -22.88 -4.76 17.08
N GLN A 64 -21.64 -4.36 17.00
CA GLN A 64 -20.50 -5.27 16.75
C GLN A 64 -19.46 -5.16 17.86
N LEU A 65 -18.91 -6.29 18.27
CA LEU A 65 -17.81 -6.30 19.24
C LEU A 65 -16.54 -5.77 18.59
N THR A 66 -15.83 -4.87 19.27
CA THR A 66 -14.45 -4.53 18.93
C THR A 66 -13.51 -5.68 19.25
N GLU A 67 -12.24 -5.63 18.86
CA GLU A 67 -11.26 -6.67 19.20
C GLU A 67 -11.11 -6.82 20.74
N GLU A 68 -11.10 -5.70 21.48
CA GLU A 68 -11.08 -5.71 22.95
C GLU A 68 -12.40 -6.26 23.53
N GLY A 69 -13.53 -5.94 22.90
CA GLY A 69 -14.83 -6.48 23.27
C GLY A 69 -14.93 -8.00 23.07
N LYS A 70 -14.37 -8.54 21.99
CA LYS A 70 -14.28 -9.98 21.73
C LYS A 70 -13.42 -10.69 22.78
N ASP A 71 -12.26 -10.11 23.10
CA ASP A 71 -11.38 -10.66 24.14
C ASP A 71 -12.09 -10.73 25.49
N TYR A 72 -12.75 -9.66 25.89
CA TYR A 72 -13.47 -9.63 27.18
C TYR A 72 -14.75 -10.47 27.20
N ALA A 73 -15.40 -10.71 26.05
CA ALA A 73 -16.51 -11.64 25.95
C ALA A 73 -16.07 -13.08 26.27
N MET A 74 -14.84 -13.47 25.82
CA MET A 74 -14.24 -14.77 26.08
C MET A 74 -13.57 -14.87 27.45
N ASN A 75 -12.78 -13.86 27.84
CA ASN A 75 -11.86 -13.90 28.96
C ASN A 75 -12.33 -13.09 30.18
N TRP A 76 -13.57 -12.63 30.18
CA TRP A 76 -14.22 -11.80 31.18
C TRP A 76 -13.60 -10.39 31.31
N LEU A 77 -14.43 -9.43 31.74
CA LEU A 77 -13.98 -8.05 31.99
C LEU A 77 -12.94 -8.02 33.13
N PRO A 78 -11.93 -7.13 33.06
CA PRO A 78 -10.88 -7.03 34.07
C PRO A 78 -11.39 -6.85 35.49
N GLU A 79 -12.44 -6.04 35.71
CA GLU A 79 -13.08 -5.84 36.99
C GLU A 79 -13.77 -7.10 37.53
N VAL A 80 -14.34 -7.94 36.66
CA VAL A 80 -14.96 -9.20 37.05
C VAL A 80 -13.89 -10.21 37.47
N ARG A 81 -12.78 -10.27 36.73
CA ARG A 81 -11.61 -11.10 37.08
C ARG A 81 -10.96 -10.70 38.37
N LEU A 82 -10.83 -9.37 38.62
CA LEU A 82 -10.27 -8.86 39.87
C LEU A 82 -11.17 -9.22 41.06
N PHE A 83 -12.46 -9.02 40.91
CA PHE A 83 -13.43 -9.38 41.95
C PHE A 83 -13.39 -10.87 42.26
N GLY A 84 -13.40 -11.74 41.26
CA GLY A 84 -13.29 -13.19 41.41
C GLY A 84 -12.01 -13.60 42.14
N ALA A 85 -10.88 -12.99 41.79
CA ALA A 85 -9.60 -13.23 42.50
C ALA A 85 -9.65 -12.82 44.00
N VAL A 86 -10.31 -11.70 44.33
CA VAL A 86 -10.49 -11.26 45.72
C VAL A 86 -11.40 -12.25 46.48
N GLN A 87 -12.46 -12.74 45.84
CA GLN A 87 -13.35 -13.73 46.45
C GLN A 87 -12.62 -15.07 46.70
N GLU A 88 -11.82 -15.54 45.78
CA GLU A 88 -11.00 -16.76 45.94
C GLU A 88 -9.94 -16.61 47.07
N LEU A 89 -9.52 -15.38 47.36
CA LEU A 89 -8.60 -15.06 48.47
C LEU A 89 -9.32 -14.78 49.82
N GLY A 90 -10.61 -15.11 49.92
CA GLY A 90 -11.36 -15.01 51.14
C GLY A 90 -12.11 -13.68 51.34
N GLY A 91 -12.34 -12.92 50.26
CA GLY A 91 -13.10 -11.66 50.28
C GLY A 91 -12.29 -10.43 50.69
N LYS A 92 -11.04 -10.62 51.11
CA LYS A 92 -10.10 -9.53 51.48
C LYS A 92 -8.69 -9.91 51.06
N ALA A 93 -8.03 -9.07 50.25
CA ALA A 93 -6.72 -9.37 49.69
C ALA A 93 -5.88 -8.10 49.46
N ILE A 94 -4.56 -8.25 49.45
CA ILE A 94 -3.64 -7.22 48.96
C ILE A 94 -3.80 -7.13 47.44
N LEU A 95 -3.81 -5.90 46.90
CA LEU A 95 -4.00 -5.65 45.48
C LEU A 95 -3.03 -6.45 44.60
N GLU A 96 -1.76 -6.56 44.98
CA GLU A 96 -0.74 -7.26 44.19
C GLU A 96 -1.04 -8.77 44.11
N ASP A 97 -1.48 -9.37 45.21
CA ASP A 97 -1.85 -10.79 45.25
C ASP A 97 -3.10 -11.08 44.41
N ALA A 98 -4.10 -10.21 44.49
CA ALA A 98 -5.32 -10.32 43.70
C ALA A 98 -5.03 -10.14 42.21
N VAL A 99 -4.15 -9.19 41.83
CA VAL A 99 -3.73 -8.99 40.41
C VAL A 99 -2.94 -10.21 39.91
N LYS A 100 -2.01 -10.74 40.70
CA LYS A 100 -1.24 -11.94 40.35
C LYS A 100 -2.17 -13.16 40.17
N LYS A 101 -3.13 -13.32 41.08
CA LYS A 101 -4.12 -14.41 41.00
C LYS A 101 -5.04 -14.30 39.78
N SER A 102 -5.46 -13.08 39.42
CA SER A 102 -6.31 -12.83 38.25
C SER A 102 -5.59 -12.95 36.89
N GLY A 103 -4.26 -12.99 36.91
CA GLY A 103 -3.43 -13.12 35.68
C GLY A 103 -3.56 -11.94 34.73
N MET A 104 -3.86 -10.73 35.21
CA MET A 104 -3.99 -9.54 34.36
C MET A 104 -2.68 -8.74 34.27
N ASP A 105 -2.53 -8.02 33.17
CA ASP A 105 -1.39 -7.14 32.95
C ASP A 105 -1.52 -5.79 33.69
N SER A 106 -0.50 -4.95 33.58
CA SER A 106 -0.44 -3.64 34.23
C SER A 106 -1.52 -2.66 33.75
N LYS A 107 -1.95 -2.77 32.47
CA LYS A 107 -2.98 -1.92 31.84
C LYS A 107 -4.37 -2.32 32.35
N ALA A 108 -4.65 -3.61 32.32
CA ALA A 108 -5.93 -4.15 32.83
C ALA A 108 -6.12 -3.92 34.33
N LYS A 109 -5.05 -3.95 35.14
CA LYS A 109 -5.07 -3.62 36.57
C LYS A 109 -5.73 -2.27 36.85
N GLY A 110 -5.32 -1.21 36.10
CA GLY A 110 -5.88 0.13 36.30
C GLY A 110 -7.38 0.19 35.98
N ILE A 111 -7.79 -0.44 34.89
CA ILE A 111 -9.20 -0.52 34.48
C ILE A 111 -10.03 -1.30 35.47
N ALA A 112 -9.54 -2.44 35.93
CA ALA A 112 -10.21 -3.31 36.88
C ALA A 112 -10.52 -2.58 38.23
N ILE A 113 -9.56 -1.87 38.77
CA ILE A 113 -9.69 -1.12 40.03
C ILE A 113 -10.78 -0.03 39.91
N ILE A 114 -10.73 0.76 38.82
CA ILE A 114 -11.67 1.85 38.61
C ILE A 114 -13.10 1.32 38.48
N TRP A 115 -13.32 0.29 37.70
CA TRP A 115 -14.65 -0.23 37.43
C TRP A 115 -15.19 -1.08 38.60
N ALA A 116 -14.36 -1.88 39.26
CA ALA A 116 -14.79 -2.62 40.45
C ALA A 116 -15.24 -1.68 41.61
N ARG A 117 -14.54 -0.54 41.78
CA ARG A 117 -14.93 0.50 42.73
C ARG A 117 -16.20 1.23 42.28
N LYS A 118 -16.29 1.62 40.99
CA LYS A 118 -17.46 2.32 40.44
C LYS A 118 -18.73 1.48 40.55
N ASN A 119 -18.60 0.18 40.35
CA ASN A 119 -19.71 -0.77 40.48
C ASN A 119 -20.04 -1.12 41.97
N GLY A 120 -19.26 -0.62 42.91
CA GLY A 120 -19.49 -0.88 44.34
C GLY A 120 -19.15 -2.29 44.83
N TRP A 121 -18.40 -3.05 44.02
CA TRP A 121 -18.04 -4.45 44.31
C TRP A 121 -16.89 -4.57 45.32
N LEU A 122 -15.89 -3.66 45.18
CA LEU A 122 -14.70 -3.65 46.01
C LEU A 122 -14.51 -2.30 46.69
N GLU A 123 -14.21 -2.33 47.99
CA GLU A 123 -13.69 -1.20 48.71
C GLU A 123 -12.16 -1.25 48.71
N ILE A 124 -11.54 -0.07 48.54
CA ILE A 124 -10.11 0.06 48.45
C ILE A 124 -9.60 0.89 49.59
N THR A 125 -8.82 0.29 50.49
CA THR A 125 -8.22 0.94 51.65
C THR A 125 -6.69 0.83 51.59
N LYS A 126 -6.00 1.72 52.31
CA LYS A 126 -4.55 1.63 52.50
C LYS A 126 -4.25 1.20 53.91
N ASP A 127 -3.50 0.13 54.08
CA ASP A 127 -3.05 -0.37 55.35
C ASP A 127 -1.53 -0.67 55.29
N GLN A 128 -0.77 -0.07 56.24
CA GLN A 128 0.69 -0.23 56.38
C GLN A 128 1.48 -0.11 55.06
N GLY A 129 1.05 0.79 54.16
CA GLY A 129 1.70 1.01 52.86
C GLY A 129 1.18 0.12 51.72
N ASN A 130 0.38 -0.90 51.99
CA ASN A 130 -0.24 -1.77 51.00
C ASN A 130 -1.65 -1.31 50.65
N THR A 131 -2.06 -1.50 49.41
CA THR A 131 -3.44 -1.30 48.98
C THR A 131 -4.23 -2.59 49.24
N LEU A 132 -5.26 -2.50 50.06
CA LEU A 132 -6.12 -3.62 50.42
C LEU A 132 -7.45 -3.51 49.67
N LEU A 133 -7.89 -4.62 49.13
CA LEU A 133 -9.19 -4.79 48.47
C LEU A 133 -10.10 -5.61 49.35
N GLU A 134 -11.32 -5.13 49.60
CA GLU A 134 -12.33 -5.84 50.38
C GLU A 134 -13.62 -5.93 49.58
N SER A 135 -14.20 -7.12 49.50
CA SER A 135 -15.46 -7.36 48.80
C SER A 135 -16.64 -6.80 49.59
N LYS A 136 -17.51 -6.07 48.90
CA LYS A 136 -18.77 -5.50 49.48
C LYS A 136 -20.02 -6.24 49.01
N VAL A 137 -19.88 -7.18 48.09
CA VAL A 137 -20.98 -7.97 47.53
C VAL A 137 -20.56 -9.44 47.45
N ASN A 138 -21.52 -10.33 47.48
CA ASN A 138 -21.25 -11.76 47.36
C ASN A 138 -21.01 -12.20 45.90
N GLU A 139 -21.60 -11.48 44.95
CA GLU A 139 -21.50 -11.77 43.50
C GLU A 139 -21.42 -10.47 42.74
N ALA A 140 -20.59 -10.46 41.68
CA ALA A 140 -20.45 -9.31 40.79
C ALA A 140 -21.49 -9.42 39.66
N ASP A 141 -22.53 -8.61 39.71
CA ASP A 141 -23.45 -8.47 38.58
C ASP A 141 -22.89 -7.45 37.58
N SER A 142 -22.57 -7.88 36.37
CA SER A 142 -22.07 -7.05 35.30
C SER A 142 -23.02 -7.04 34.09
N PRO A 143 -23.90 -6.03 33.97
CA PRO A 143 -24.75 -5.88 32.82
C PRO A 143 -23.96 -5.73 31.50
N VAL A 144 -22.79 -5.08 31.56
CA VAL A 144 -21.89 -4.94 30.39
C VAL A 144 -21.42 -6.32 29.92
N MET A 145 -21.04 -7.21 30.86
CA MET A 145 -20.62 -8.56 30.50
C MET A 145 -21.74 -9.37 29.82
N ARG A 146 -22.97 -9.19 30.27
CA ARG A 146 -24.16 -9.81 29.67
C ARG A 146 -24.37 -9.31 28.24
N VAL A 147 -24.16 -8.00 27.99
CA VAL A 147 -24.25 -7.41 26.64
C VAL A 147 -23.18 -8.00 25.73
N LEU A 148 -21.91 -8.05 26.18
CA LEU A 148 -20.81 -8.58 25.36
C LEU A 148 -21.06 -10.05 24.99
N LYS A 149 -21.51 -10.88 25.92
CA LYS A 149 -21.81 -12.30 25.68
C LYS A 149 -22.94 -12.47 24.66
N ARG A 150 -24.05 -11.75 24.81
CA ARG A 150 -25.19 -11.85 23.88
C ARG A 150 -24.82 -11.43 22.46
N ILE A 151 -24.03 -10.36 22.30
CA ILE A 151 -23.54 -9.98 20.97
C ILE A 151 -22.56 -11.04 20.42
N SER A 152 -21.71 -11.62 21.26
CA SER A 152 -20.83 -12.72 20.89
C SER A 152 -21.59 -13.98 20.44
N ASP A 153 -22.75 -14.24 21.05
CA ASP A 153 -23.63 -15.35 20.72
C ASP A 153 -24.51 -15.08 19.48
N GLY A 154 -24.35 -13.91 18.84
CA GLY A 154 -25.04 -13.53 17.61
C GLY A 154 -26.44 -12.97 17.80
N GLU A 155 -26.82 -12.52 19.00
CA GLU A 155 -28.12 -11.88 19.22
C GLU A 155 -28.14 -10.48 18.59
N GLU A 156 -28.99 -10.30 17.57
CA GLU A 156 -29.14 -9.02 16.85
C GLU A 156 -29.94 -7.98 17.64
N ARG A 157 -30.82 -8.42 18.55
CA ARG A 157 -31.67 -7.53 19.36
C ARG A 157 -31.44 -7.80 20.83
N LEU A 158 -30.93 -6.81 21.51
CA LEU A 158 -30.74 -6.86 22.97
C LEU A 158 -32.02 -6.41 23.72
N PRO A 159 -32.32 -6.99 24.87
CA PRO A 159 -33.44 -6.58 25.72
C PRO A 159 -33.31 -5.12 26.17
N GLU A 160 -34.42 -4.40 26.23
CA GLU A 160 -34.48 -2.98 26.54
C GLU A 160 -33.83 -2.61 27.91
N HIS A 161 -33.92 -3.50 28.87
CA HIS A 161 -33.31 -3.32 30.20
C HIS A 161 -31.77 -3.30 30.19
N LEU A 162 -31.11 -3.66 29.06
CA LEU A 162 -29.67 -3.59 28.89
C LEU A 162 -29.22 -2.31 28.13
N ALA A 163 -30.13 -1.42 27.77
CA ALA A 163 -29.81 -0.23 26.95
C ALA A 163 -28.71 0.66 27.58
N ASP A 164 -28.73 0.84 28.92
CA ASP A 164 -27.70 1.61 29.58
C ASP A 164 -26.35 0.88 29.65
N ALA A 165 -26.36 -0.45 29.72
CA ALA A 165 -25.14 -1.25 29.64
C ALA A 165 -24.52 -1.20 28.23
N VAL A 166 -25.33 -1.12 27.18
CA VAL A 166 -24.87 -0.90 25.81
C VAL A 166 -24.15 0.46 25.70
N LYS A 167 -24.76 1.55 26.22
CA LYS A 167 -24.12 2.88 26.23
C LYS A 167 -22.74 2.83 26.92
N VAL A 168 -22.65 2.16 28.07
CA VAL A 168 -21.39 2.00 28.81
C VAL A 168 -20.39 1.19 28.00
N ALA A 169 -20.82 0.13 27.33
CA ALA A 169 -19.95 -0.69 26.49
C ALA A 169 -19.40 0.08 25.27
N VAL A 170 -20.24 0.93 24.64
CA VAL A 170 -19.82 1.84 23.55
C VAL A 170 -18.83 2.88 24.08
N GLN A 171 -19.11 3.53 25.21
CA GLN A 171 -18.19 4.50 25.84
C GLN A 171 -16.82 3.89 26.21
N ARG A 172 -16.79 2.60 26.54
CA ARG A 172 -15.57 1.84 26.80
C ARG A 172 -14.89 1.32 25.56
N ASN A 173 -15.42 1.61 24.36
CA ASN A 173 -14.94 1.11 23.06
C ASN A 173 -14.91 -0.43 22.99
N LEU A 174 -15.84 -1.09 23.68
CA LEU A 174 -16.00 -2.56 23.63
C LEU A 174 -16.97 -3.00 22.53
N ILE A 175 -17.86 -2.09 22.12
CA ILE A 175 -18.85 -2.27 21.08
C ILE A 175 -18.78 -1.07 20.13
N SER A 176 -18.89 -1.33 18.84
CA SER A 176 -19.08 -0.32 17.79
C SER A 176 -20.50 -0.41 17.22
N GLU A 177 -21.09 0.73 16.93
CA GLU A 177 -22.35 0.82 16.22
C GLU A 177 -22.07 0.86 14.71
N ALA A 178 -22.58 -0.10 13.94
CA ALA A 178 -22.57 -0.10 12.50
C ALA A 178 -23.98 0.27 12.01
N ILE A 179 -24.10 1.43 11.35
CA ILE A 179 -25.34 1.86 10.75
C ILE A 179 -25.41 1.26 9.34
N ALA A 180 -26.28 0.28 9.15
CA ALA A 180 -26.62 -0.25 7.84
C ALA A 180 -27.90 0.43 7.35
N LYS A 181 -27.83 1.06 6.16
CA LYS A 181 -29.02 1.58 5.48
C LYS A 181 -29.69 0.45 4.73
N GLU A 182 -30.94 0.20 5.03
CA GLU A 182 -31.80 -0.76 4.33
C GLU A 182 -32.95 0.00 3.66
N PHE A 183 -33.39 -0.48 2.51
CA PHE A 183 -34.51 0.12 1.78
C PHE A 183 -35.73 -0.74 1.95
N GLU A 184 -36.85 -0.14 2.36
CA GLU A 184 -38.14 -0.76 2.50
C GLU A 184 -39.09 -0.22 1.42
N ALA A 185 -39.72 -1.12 0.69
CA ALA A 185 -40.58 -0.80 -0.42
C ALA A 185 -41.99 -1.30 -0.19
N SER A 186 -42.97 -0.52 -0.63
CA SER A 186 -44.37 -0.94 -0.69
C SER A 186 -45.03 -0.38 -1.93
N ILE A 187 -46.07 -1.06 -2.46
CA ILE A 187 -46.87 -0.52 -3.55
C ILE A 187 -47.67 0.67 -3.05
N ILE A 188 -47.85 1.70 -3.88
CA ILE A 188 -48.74 2.83 -3.59
C ILE A 188 -50.17 2.34 -3.82
N PRO A 189 -51.07 2.35 -2.80
CA PRO A 189 -52.39 1.73 -2.90
C PRO A 189 -53.21 2.25 -4.06
N GLU A 190 -53.12 3.56 -4.33
CA GLU A 190 -53.88 4.27 -5.39
C GLU A 190 -53.40 3.86 -6.79
N GLU A 191 -52.15 3.42 -6.92
CA GLU A 191 -51.49 3.02 -8.17
C GLU A 191 -51.52 1.51 -8.42
N LYS A 192 -52.10 0.72 -7.52
CA LYS A 192 -52.12 -0.75 -7.60
C LYS A 192 -52.82 -1.26 -8.86
N GLU A 193 -53.93 -0.65 -9.30
CA GLU A 193 -54.63 -1.02 -10.53
C GLU A 193 -53.82 -0.61 -11.78
N ARG A 194 -53.18 0.55 -11.76
CA ARG A 194 -52.28 0.96 -12.84
C ARG A 194 -51.06 0.01 -12.96
N ALA A 195 -50.48 -0.43 -11.84
CA ALA A 195 -49.41 -1.43 -11.83
C ALA A 195 -49.83 -2.75 -12.44
N LYS A 196 -51.05 -3.25 -12.13
CA LYS A 196 -51.61 -4.43 -12.76
C LYS A 196 -51.83 -4.29 -14.25
N HIS A 197 -52.30 -3.12 -14.71
CA HIS A 197 -52.48 -2.81 -16.14
C HIS A 197 -51.15 -2.86 -16.87
N LEU A 198 -50.07 -2.23 -16.32
CA LEU A 198 -48.73 -2.26 -16.90
C LEU A 198 -48.14 -3.70 -16.93
N LEU A 199 -48.51 -4.56 -15.99
CA LEU A 199 -48.11 -5.96 -15.99
C LEU A 199 -48.83 -6.80 -17.06
N SER A 200 -50.03 -6.38 -17.51
CA SER A 200 -50.77 -7.10 -18.53
C SER A 200 -50.31 -6.80 -19.97
N GLU A 201 -49.50 -5.75 -20.15
CA GLU A 201 -48.91 -5.42 -21.45
C GLU A 201 -47.74 -6.35 -21.81
N GLU A 202 -47.87 -7.15 -22.88
CA GLU A 202 -46.95 -8.26 -23.22
C GLU A 202 -45.61 -7.89 -23.87
N ASN A 203 -45.28 -6.62 -24.05
CA ASN A 203 -44.06 -6.26 -24.79
C ASN A 203 -42.86 -5.87 -23.93
N VAL A 204 -41.90 -6.80 -23.82
CA VAL A 204 -40.56 -6.55 -23.27
C VAL A 204 -39.73 -5.89 -24.38
N GLY A 205 -39.49 -4.57 -24.32
CA GLY A 205 -38.64 -3.88 -25.27
C GLY A 205 -37.21 -4.39 -25.28
N VAL A 206 -36.57 -4.47 -26.46
CA VAL A 206 -35.16 -4.88 -26.64
C VAL A 206 -34.25 -3.77 -26.12
N ILE A 207 -33.18 -4.16 -25.40
CA ILE A 207 -32.24 -3.20 -24.79
C ILE A 207 -31.17 -2.78 -25.81
N ASP A 208 -30.58 -3.76 -26.53
CA ASP A 208 -29.44 -3.53 -27.41
C ASP A 208 -29.78 -3.76 -28.88
N LEU A 209 -29.26 -2.91 -29.73
CA LEU A 209 -29.30 -3.06 -31.18
C LEU A 209 -28.18 -4.03 -31.60
N THR A 210 -28.56 -5.20 -32.16
CA THR A 210 -27.56 -6.17 -32.60
C THR A 210 -27.22 -6.02 -34.09
N PRO A 211 -26.03 -6.49 -34.53
CA PRO A 211 -25.67 -6.50 -35.95
C PRO A 211 -26.68 -7.24 -36.85
N GLU A 212 -27.26 -8.36 -36.34
CA GLU A 212 -28.27 -9.15 -37.06
C GLU A 212 -29.55 -8.36 -37.27
N MET A 213 -29.96 -7.55 -36.28
CA MET A 213 -31.14 -6.68 -36.41
C MET A 213 -30.93 -5.57 -37.46
N LEU A 214 -29.68 -5.07 -37.56
CA LEU A 214 -29.29 -4.09 -38.57
C LEU A 214 -29.35 -4.70 -39.99
N VAL A 215 -28.76 -5.87 -40.16
CA VAL A 215 -28.69 -6.58 -41.47
C VAL A 215 -30.09 -7.02 -41.92
N SER A 216 -30.89 -7.57 -41.03
CA SER A 216 -32.25 -8.05 -41.35
C SER A 216 -33.28 -6.92 -41.47
N GLY A 217 -32.98 -5.72 -40.96
CA GLY A 217 -33.91 -4.60 -40.91
C GLY A 217 -35.01 -4.72 -39.85
N THR A 218 -34.97 -5.75 -38.99
CA THR A 218 -35.98 -6.00 -37.96
C THR A 218 -36.03 -4.93 -36.86
N TRP A 219 -34.96 -4.14 -36.72
CA TRP A 219 -34.91 -3.00 -35.80
C TRP A 219 -36.01 -1.96 -36.09
N LYS A 220 -36.49 -1.86 -37.34
CA LYS A 220 -37.55 -0.89 -37.75
C LYS A 220 -38.92 -1.21 -37.15
N SER A 221 -39.19 -2.49 -36.84
CA SER A 221 -40.43 -2.95 -36.22
C SER A 221 -40.25 -3.36 -34.74
N THR A 222 -39.06 -3.24 -34.21
CA THR A 222 -38.75 -3.62 -32.82
C THR A 222 -38.97 -2.41 -31.91
N THR A 223 -39.65 -2.63 -30.78
CA THR A 223 -39.76 -1.62 -29.74
C THR A 223 -38.54 -1.64 -28.87
N PHE A 224 -37.79 -0.56 -28.85
CA PHE A 224 -36.62 -0.41 -27.97
C PHE A 224 -37.07 0.19 -26.65
N ARG A 225 -36.38 -0.30 -25.58
CA ARG A 225 -36.56 0.26 -24.25
C ARG A 225 -36.03 1.71 -24.21
N SER A 226 -36.76 2.61 -23.57
CA SER A 226 -36.24 3.96 -23.36
C SER A 226 -35.04 3.95 -22.43
N PHE A 227 -33.99 4.64 -22.83
CA PHE A 227 -32.76 4.79 -22.06
C PHE A 227 -32.91 5.94 -21.05
N ASN A 228 -32.72 5.66 -19.75
CA ASN A 228 -32.72 6.71 -18.74
C ASN A 228 -31.33 7.36 -18.66
N VAL A 229 -31.21 8.55 -19.25
CA VAL A 229 -29.94 9.33 -19.28
C VAL A 229 -29.61 9.92 -17.92
N SER A 230 -30.58 9.99 -17.00
CA SER A 230 -30.42 10.61 -15.67
C SER A 230 -30.09 9.62 -14.57
N SER A 231 -30.13 8.31 -14.86
CA SER A 231 -29.70 7.33 -13.85
C SER A 231 -28.19 7.35 -13.69
N ASP A 232 -27.74 7.45 -12.46
CA ASP A 232 -26.32 7.33 -12.15
C ASP A 232 -25.79 5.96 -12.60
N PRO A 233 -24.64 5.92 -13.29
CA PRO A 233 -24.02 4.66 -13.64
C PRO A 233 -23.62 3.91 -12.37
N PRO A 234 -23.58 2.57 -12.41
CA PRO A 234 -23.10 1.80 -11.27
C PRO A 234 -21.70 2.26 -10.87
N TYR A 235 -21.52 2.54 -9.59
CA TYR A 235 -20.24 3.02 -9.08
C TYR A 235 -19.23 1.86 -9.09
N VAL A 236 -18.34 1.86 -10.07
CA VAL A 236 -17.29 0.84 -10.18
C VAL A 236 -16.00 1.37 -9.57
N TYR A 237 -15.52 0.72 -8.54
CA TYR A 237 -14.22 1.00 -7.95
C TYR A 237 -13.14 0.36 -8.81
N TYR A 238 -12.61 1.10 -9.77
CA TYR A 238 -11.49 0.62 -10.58
C TYR A 238 -10.23 0.49 -9.73
N GLY A 239 -9.49 -0.58 -9.96
CA GLY A 239 -8.13 -0.69 -9.48
C GLY A 239 -7.26 0.41 -10.11
N ARG A 240 -6.30 0.91 -9.35
CA ARG A 240 -5.34 1.93 -9.81
C ARG A 240 -3.92 1.47 -9.50
N LYS A 241 -3.01 1.69 -10.43
CA LYS A 241 -1.59 1.52 -10.21
C LYS A 241 -1.11 2.57 -9.20
N HIS A 242 -0.14 2.20 -8.35
CA HIS A 242 0.45 3.16 -7.43
C HIS A 242 1.14 4.30 -8.23
N PRO A 243 0.95 5.58 -7.89
CA PRO A 243 1.49 6.70 -8.68
C PRO A 243 2.99 6.66 -8.89
N TYR A 244 3.76 6.19 -7.89
CA TYR A 244 5.20 6.01 -8.03
C TYR A 244 5.55 4.86 -8.99
N ALA A 245 4.77 3.79 -9.04
CA ALA A 245 4.95 2.72 -10.02
C ALA A 245 4.62 3.19 -11.45
N GLU A 246 3.59 4.04 -11.62
CA GLU A 246 3.29 4.69 -12.91
C GLU A 246 4.46 5.57 -13.38
N PHE A 247 5.05 6.34 -12.45
CA PHE A 247 6.23 7.14 -12.76
C PHE A 247 7.43 6.29 -13.17
N SER A 248 7.71 5.19 -12.46
CA SER A 248 8.80 4.28 -12.82
C SER A 248 8.63 3.69 -14.22
N ASP A 249 7.40 3.28 -14.57
CA ASP A 249 7.12 2.78 -15.91
C ASP A 249 7.32 3.87 -16.99
N TRP A 250 6.86 5.08 -16.70
CA TRP A 250 7.07 6.19 -17.63
C TRP A 250 8.55 6.54 -17.80
N LEU A 251 9.33 6.50 -16.73
CA LEU A 251 10.78 6.70 -16.82
C LEU A 251 11.44 5.63 -17.69
N LYS A 252 10.99 4.36 -17.59
CA LYS A 252 11.40 3.28 -18.50
C LYS A 252 11.04 3.57 -19.96
N GLU A 253 9.81 4.03 -20.22
CA GLU A 253 9.37 4.42 -21.57
C GLU A 253 10.26 5.51 -22.18
N ILE A 254 10.65 6.53 -21.38
CA ILE A 254 11.56 7.59 -21.81
C ILE A 254 12.93 7.00 -22.21
N LEU A 255 13.51 6.14 -21.37
CA LEU A 255 14.82 5.55 -21.62
C LEU A 255 14.81 4.62 -22.83
N VAL A 256 13.78 3.79 -23.00
CA VAL A 256 13.60 2.96 -24.19
C VAL A 256 13.44 3.84 -25.44
N GLY A 257 12.71 4.95 -25.34
CA GLY A 257 12.58 5.95 -26.41
C GLY A 257 13.90 6.61 -26.79
N LEU A 258 14.86 6.75 -25.85
CA LEU A 258 16.21 7.22 -26.08
C LEU A 258 17.17 6.12 -26.61
N GLY A 259 16.66 4.92 -26.85
CA GLY A 259 17.40 3.78 -27.39
C GLY A 259 18.17 2.96 -26.37
N PHE A 260 17.80 3.00 -25.10
CA PHE A 260 18.38 2.16 -24.06
C PHE A 260 17.68 0.81 -23.97
N THR A 261 18.45 -0.22 -23.61
CA THR A 261 17.96 -1.57 -23.29
C THR A 261 17.84 -1.72 -21.77
N GLU A 262 16.69 -2.16 -21.27
CA GLU A 262 16.50 -2.47 -19.85
C GLU A 262 17.26 -3.75 -19.48
N TRP A 263 17.94 -3.73 -18.33
CA TRP A 263 18.68 -4.87 -17.80
C TRP A 263 18.35 -5.10 -16.33
N PHE A 264 18.70 -6.29 -15.82
CA PHE A 264 18.37 -6.70 -14.46
C PHE A 264 19.57 -7.38 -13.79
N GLY A 265 19.59 -7.37 -12.45
CA GLY A 265 20.63 -8.05 -11.68
C GLY A 265 20.18 -8.38 -10.25
N PRO A 266 20.97 -9.16 -9.53
CA PRO A 266 20.62 -9.60 -8.19
C PRO A 266 20.69 -8.47 -7.15
N TYR A 267 19.91 -8.59 -6.08
CA TYR A 267 19.95 -7.67 -4.93
C TYR A 267 21.13 -7.99 -3.99
N VAL A 268 21.46 -9.25 -3.85
CA VAL A 268 22.63 -9.70 -3.09
C VAL A 268 23.80 -9.84 -4.05
N GLU A 269 24.87 -9.10 -3.79
CA GLU A 269 26.07 -9.06 -4.61
C GLU A 269 27.30 -9.38 -3.79
N THR A 270 28.37 -9.81 -4.47
CA THR A 270 29.69 -9.85 -3.83
C THR A 270 30.28 -8.44 -3.73
N GLU A 271 31.13 -8.20 -2.74
CA GLU A 271 31.94 -6.98 -2.64
C GLU A 271 32.75 -6.73 -3.93
N PHE A 272 33.11 -7.80 -4.62
CA PHE A 272 33.77 -7.68 -5.92
C PHE A 272 32.98 -6.85 -6.92
N TRP A 273 31.71 -7.18 -7.14
CA TRP A 273 30.87 -6.44 -8.08
C TRP A 273 30.38 -5.11 -7.50
N ASN A 274 30.09 -5.09 -6.20
CA ASN A 274 29.55 -3.88 -5.57
C ASN A 274 30.58 -2.76 -5.44
N ASN A 275 31.85 -3.11 -5.24
CA ASN A 275 32.88 -2.15 -4.91
C ASN A 275 34.19 -2.34 -5.69
N ASP A 276 34.77 -3.56 -5.75
CA ASP A 276 36.10 -3.76 -6.31
C ASP A 276 36.15 -3.47 -7.81
N ALA A 277 35.17 -3.94 -8.58
CA ALA A 277 35.07 -3.69 -10.01
C ALA A 277 34.90 -2.20 -10.34
N LEU A 278 34.56 -1.39 -9.35
CA LEU A 278 34.42 0.07 -9.44
C LEU A 278 35.65 0.80 -8.87
N PHE A 279 36.75 0.10 -8.65
CA PHE A 279 37.99 0.67 -8.16
C PHE A 279 37.83 1.37 -6.79
N VAL A 280 36.84 0.97 -5.97
CA VAL A 280 36.71 1.44 -4.58
C VAL A 280 37.72 0.64 -3.71
N PRO A 281 38.64 1.27 -2.96
CA PRO A 281 39.61 0.54 -2.14
C PRO A 281 38.93 -0.32 -1.09
N GLN A 282 39.61 -1.44 -0.71
CA GLN A 282 39.01 -2.45 0.20
C GLN A 282 38.91 -1.96 1.66
N ASP A 283 39.59 -0.90 2.00
CA ASP A 283 39.55 -0.21 3.30
C ASP A 283 38.70 1.08 3.28
N HIS A 284 37.90 1.31 2.19
CA HIS A 284 37.06 2.49 2.08
C HIS A 284 35.91 2.43 3.09
N VAL A 285 35.60 3.57 3.72
CA VAL A 285 34.55 3.69 4.75
C VAL A 285 33.16 3.28 4.25
N ALA A 286 32.85 3.47 2.97
CA ALA A 286 31.57 3.05 2.38
C ALA A 286 31.31 1.51 2.40
N ARG A 287 32.31 0.72 2.75
CA ARG A 287 32.18 -0.74 2.93
C ARG A 287 31.86 -1.16 4.36
N GLU A 288 31.81 -0.20 5.28
CA GLU A 288 31.51 -0.48 6.68
C GLU A 288 30.03 -0.83 6.88
N VAL A 289 29.74 -1.57 7.95
CA VAL A 289 28.38 -1.99 8.34
C VAL A 289 27.44 -0.80 8.55
N GLN A 290 27.98 0.38 8.80
CA GLN A 290 27.22 1.61 8.96
C GLN A 290 26.64 2.13 7.65
N ASP A 291 27.26 1.79 6.50
CA ASP A 291 26.89 2.31 5.18
C ASP A 291 26.23 1.26 4.29
N GLN A 292 26.54 -0.04 4.47
CA GLN A 292 25.97 -1.13 3.69
C GLN A 292 25.51 -2.31 4.54
N PHE A 293 24.47 -3.02 4.06
CA PHE A 293 24.00 -4.25 4.70
C PHE A 293 24.82 -5.45 4.26
N GLN A 294 25.40 -6.15 5.22
CA GLN A 294 26.17 -7.37 4.98
C GLN A 294 25.34 -8.62 5.28
N VAL A 295 25.57 -9.69 4.52
CA VAL A 295 24.96 -10.99 4.79
C VAL A 295 25.68 -11.64 5.98
N VAL A 296 24.94 -12.26 6.89
CA VAL A 296 25.51 -12.90 8.09
C VAL A 296 25.88 -14.35 7.86
N LYS A 297 26.87 -14.84 8.64
CA LYS A 297 27.26 -16.26 8.63
C LYS A 297 26.06 -17.20 8.83
N PRO A 298 26.07 -18.39 8.22
CA PRO A 298 27.17 -19.01 7.44
C PRO A 298 27.12 -18.71 5.93
N TYR A 299 26.26 -17.80 5.45
CA TYR A 299 26.01 -17.53 4.02
C TYR A 299 26.62 -16.20 3.56
N ASP A 300 27.67 -15.76 4.23
CA ASP A 300 28.26 -14.42 4.06
C ASP A 300 29.28 -14.30 2.93
N HIS A 301 29.55 -15.38 2.19
CA HIS A 301 30.48 -15.38 1.06
C HIS A 301 29.88 -15.99 -0.19
N GLY A 302 30.17 -15.38 -1.36
CA GLY A 302 29.78 -15.83 -2.69
C GLY A 302 30.95 -16.21 -3.57
N GLY A 303 30.66 -16.90 -4.65
CA GLY A 303 31.67 -17.26 -5.64
C GLY A 303 32.04 -16.08 -6.55
N ILE A 304 33.36 -15.94 -6.84
CA ILE A 304 33.86 -15.07 -7.91
C ILE A 304 34.09 -15.96 -9.13
N LEU A 305 33.27 -15.81 -10.15
CA LEU A 305 33.16 -16.77 -11.27
C LEU A 305 34.23 -16.58 -12.34
N ASP A 306 34.82 -15.39 -12.51
CA ASP A 306 35.83 -15.07 -13.53
C ASP A 306 37.15 -14.73 -12.88
N ASP A 307 38.03 -15.74 -12.77
CA ASP A 307 39.37 -15.56 -12.18
C ASP A 307 40.22 -14.60 -13.00
N LYS A 308 40.07 -14.56 -14.32
CA LYS A 308 40.85 -13.65 -15.16
C LYS A 308 40.45 -12.20 -14.85
N TYR A 309 39.17 -11.90 -14.86
CA TYR A 309 38.70 -10.56 -14.55
C TYR A 309 39.04 -10.15 -13.10
N PHE A 310 38.92 -11.09 -12.16
CA PHE A 310 39.36 -10.86 -10.78
C PHE A 310 40.84 -10.46 -10.70
N ASN A 311 41.74 -11.15 -11.40
CA ASN A 311 43.16 -10.86 -11.36
C ASN A 311 43.50 -9.52 -12.05
N GLU A 312 42.79 -9.14 -13.11
CA GLU A 312 42.95 -7.83 -13.73
C GLU A 312 42.52 -6.69 -12.76
N VAL A 313 41.36 -6.84 -12.11
CA VAL A 313 40.88 -5.88 -11.10
C VAL A 313 41.88 -5.82 -9.94
N LYS A 314 42.37 -6.97 -9.41
CA LYS A 314 43.40 -7.03 -8.37
C LYS A 314 44.64 -6.25 -8.77
N SER A 315 45.16 -6.48 -9.97
CA SER A 315 46.37 -5.82 -10.49
C SER A 315 46.17 -4.29 -10.55
N VAL A 316 45.02 -3.85 -10.98
CA VAL A 316 44.72 -2.43 -11.03
C VAL A 316 44.65 -1.80 -9.63
N HIS A 317 44.04 -2.48 -8.66
CA HIS A 317 44.02 -2.01 -7.26
C HIS A 317 45.41 -1.93 -6.64
N GLU A 318 46.25 -2.98 -6.82
CA GLU A 318 47.56 -3.08 -6.17
C GLU A 318 48.60 -2.13 -6.78
N ASN A 319 48.63 -1.97 -8.11
CA ASN A 319 49.74 -1.27 -8.79
C ASN A 319 49.31 -0.54 -10.06
N GLY A 320 47.97 -0.35 -10.31
CA GLY A 320 47.44 0.33 -11.48
C GLY A 320 47.36 -0.55 -12.76
N GLY A 321 47.89 -1.75 -12.76
CA GLY A 321 47.86 -2.67 -13.90
C GLY A 321 48.33 -2.03 -15.21
N THR A 322 47.49 -2.04 -16.23
CA THR A 322 47.77 -1.46 -17.56
C THR A 322 47.26 -0.04 -17.74
N THR A 323 46.72 0.58 -16.69
CA THR A 323 46.02 1.89 -16.78
C THR A 323 46.94 3.10 -16.79
N GLY A 324 48.18 2.90 -16.33
CA GLY A 324 49.16 3.98 -16.15
C GLY A 324 49.03 4.69 -14.79
N SER A 325 48.12 4.27 -13.94
CA SER A 325 48.04 4.72 -12.52
C SER A 325 48.93 3.85 -11.62
N THR A 326 49.11 4.27 -10.36
CA THR A 326 49.83 3.49 -9.35
C THR A 326 48.90 2.55 -8.57
N GLY A 327 47.62 2.57 -8.82
CA GLY A 327 46.62 1.86 -8.00
C GLY A 327 46.51 2.48 -6.60
N TRP A 328 46.08 1.67 -5.65
CA TRP A 328 46.00 2.08 -4.24
C TRP A 328 47.22 1.73 -3.43
N GLU A 329 48.18 0.99 -4.02
CA GLU A 329 49.42 0.50 -3.37
C GLU A 329 49.16 -0.30 -2.09
N ALA A 330 48.02 -0.96 -2.02
CA ALA A 330 47.54 -1.75 -0.87
C ALA A 330 47.26 -3.21 -1.26
N PRO A 331 47.47 -4.18 -0.35
CA PRO A 331 47.17 -5.58 -0.62
C PRO A 331 45.68 -5.78 -0.94
N PHE A 332 45.38 -6.60 -1.95
CA PHE A 332 44.03 -6.89 -2.37
C PHE A 332 43.63 -8.33 -1.95
N SER A 333 42.55 -8.44 -1.18
CA SER A 333 42.06 -9.69 -0.59
C SER A 333 40.88 -10.28 -1.33
N ARG A 334 41.03 -11.55 -1.79
CA ARG A 334 39.91 -12.28 -2.39
C ARG A 334 38.81 -12.61 -1.38
N GLU A 335 39.17 -12.79 -0.11
CA GLU A 335 38.22 -13.04 0.96
C GLU A 335 37.26 -11.84 1.12
N VAL A 336 37.83 -10.63 1.15
CA VAL A 336 37.03 -9.41 1.20
C VAL A 336 36.13 -9.30 -0.04
N SER A 337 36.69 -9.52 -1.23
CA SER A 337 35.92 -9.47 -2.50
C SER A 337 34.75 -10.44 -2.56
N SER A 338 34.86 -11.60 -1.87
CA SER A 338 33.81 -12.63 -1.88
C SER A 338 32.67 -12.41 -0.87
N ARG A 339 32.80 -11.45 0.05
CA ARG A 339 31.73 -11.13 1.01
C ARG A 339 30.45 -10.72 0.29
N LEU A 340 29.31 -11.16 0.81
CA LEU A 340 28.01 -10.86 0.27
C LEU A 340 27.38 -9.67 0.99
N VAL A 341 26.84 -8.76 0.19
CA VAL A 341 26.17 -7.53 0.64
C VAL A 341 24.84 -7.33 -0.10
N LEU A 342 23.92 -6.60 0.48
CA LEU A 342 22.85 -6.00 -0.30
C LEU A 342 23.43 -4.84 -1.11
N ARG A 343 23.21 -4.82 -2.42
CA ARG A 343 23.80 -3.78 -3.28
C ARG A 343 23.41 -2.38 -2.80
N ALA A 344 24.41 -1.52 -2.62
CA ALA A 344 24.22 -0.13 -2.19
C ALA A 344 23.87 0.82 -3.34
N HIS A 345 24.02 0.35 -4.57
CA HIS A 345 23.69 1.02 -5.84
C HIS A 345 23.50 -0.03 -6.95
N THR A 346 22.96 0.38 -8.10
CA THR A 346 22.72 -0.54 -9.23
C THR A 346 23.92 -0.74 -10.14
N THR A 347 25.05 -0.05 -9.90
CA THR A 347 26.26 -0.11 -10.73
C THR A 347 26.89 -1.52 -10.86
N PRO A 348 26.77 -2.44 -9.88
CA PRO A 348 27.13 -3.85 -10.09
C PRO A 348 26.51 -4.47 -11.34
N VAL A 349 25.26 -4.10 -11.64
CA VAL A 349 24.52 -4.60 -12.81
C VAL A 349 25.10 -4.01 -14.09
N SER A 350 25.48 -2.72 -14.07
CA SER A 350 26.19 -2.07 -15.18
C SER A 350 27.54 -2.75 -15.46
N MET A 351 28.28 -3.11 -14.43
CA MET A 351 29.58 -3.81 -14.57
C MET A 351 29.40 -5.23 -15.11
N ARG A 352 28.38 -5.96 -14.65
CA ARG A 352 28.03 -7.29 -15.19
C ARG A 352 27.62 -7.19 -16.67
N TYR A 353 26.83 -6.19 -17.02
CA TYR A 353 26.45 -5.94 -18.42
C TYR A 353 27.69 -5.70 -19.28
N LEU A 354 28.59 -4.80 -18.85
CA LEU A 354 29.83 -4.50 -19.58
C LEU A 354 30.78 -5.72 -19.69
N ALA A 355 30.77 -6.61 -18.68
CA ALA A 355 31.56 -7.84 -18.73
C ALA A 355 31.09 -8.80 -19.85
N GLU A 356 29.79 -8.74 -20.19
CA GLU A 356 29.18 -9.54 -21.27
C GLU A 356 29.14 -8.78 -22.61
N HIS A 357 29.09 -7.44 -22.61
CA HIS A 357 28.92 -6.57 -23.78
C HIS A 357 30.07 -5.56 -23.89
N ARG A 358 31.21 -6.02 -24.37
CA ARG A 358 32.49 -5.26 -24.35
C ARG A 358 32.70 -4.37 -25.59
N GLU A 359 31.89 -4.52 -26.61
CA GLU A 359 32.04 -3.81 -27.88
C GLU A 359 31.02 -2.67 -28.03
N PRO A 360 31.44 -1.44 -28.41
CA PRO A 360 30.53 -0.36 -28.69
C PRO A 360 29.71 -0.58 -29.98
N PRO A 361 28.53 0.04 -30.15
CA PRO A 361 27.86 0.89 -29.19
C PRO A 361 27.03 0.11 -28.16
N GLN A 362 26.98 0.59 -26.94
CA GLN A 362 26.09 0.02 -25.90
C GLN A 362 25.30 1.15 -25.22
N LYS A 363 24.02 0.89 -24.94
CA LYS A 363 23.16 1.73 -24.12
C LYS A 363 22.31 0.83 -23.23
N MET A 364 22.54 0.83 -21.95
CA MET A 364 21.80 0.02 -20.98
C MET A 364 21.30 0.88 -19.84
N PHE A 365 20.14 0.52 -19.30
CA PHE A 365 19.65 1.06 -18.04
C PHE A 365 19.04 -0.02 -17.15
N ILE A 366 18.97 0.29 -15.86
CA ILE A 366 18.22 -0.44 -14.85
C ILE A 366 17.47 0.56 -13.97
N ILE A 367 16.21 0.24 -13.61
CA ILE A 367 15.49 0.93 -12.53
C ILE A 367 15.11 -0.13 -11.51
N ASP A 368 15.80 -0.10 -10.37
CA ASP A 368 15.59 -1.13 -9.35
C ASP A 368 16.07 -0.67 -7.97
N ARG A 369 15.76 -1.50 -6.98
CA ARG A 369 15.97 -1.22 -5.57
C ARG A 369 17.43 -1.36 -5.13
N ASN A 370 17.84 -0.45 -4.25
CA ASN A 370 19.12 -0.44 -3.53
C ASN A 370 18.89 -0.31 -2.04
N PHE A 371 19.94 -0.63 -1.26
CA PHE A 371 19.86 -0.70 0.18
C PHE A 371 21.07 0.03 0.81
N ARG A 372 20.80 0.96 1.73
CA ARG A 372 21.81 1.67 2.50
C ARG A 372 21.41 1.74 3.96
N SER A 373 22.38 1.59 4.86
CA SER A 373 22.16 1.69 6.31
C SER A 373 22.03 3.16 6.74
N GLU A 374 21.01 3.84 6.24
CA GLU A 374 20.77 5.26 6.53
C GLU A 374 19.63 5.45 7.54
N SER A 375 19.69 6.53 8.31
CA SER A 375 18.58 6.93 9.17
C SER A 375 17.41 7.46 8.35
N LEU A 376 16.20 6.98 8.65
CA LEU A 376 14.98 7.41 7.98
C LEU A 376 14.72 8.91 8.21
N SER A 377 14.55 9.65 7.13
CA SER A 377 14.21 11.09 7.15
C SER A 377 13.23 11.44 6.01
N ALA A 378 12.88 12.70 5.87
CA ALA A 378 12.05 13.15 4.73
C ALA A 378 12.72 12.97 3.36
N SER A 379 14.05 12.81 3.31
CA SER A 379 14.83 12.70 2.06
C SER A 379 15.69 11.42 1.97
N HIS A 380 15.71 10.57 3.02
CA HIS A 380 16.52 9.37 3.09
C HIS A 380 15.67 8.18 3.56
N ALA A 381 15.86 7.04 2.92
CA ALA A 381 15.27 5.76 3.29
C ALA A 381 16.32 4.66 3.17
N MET A 382 16.21 3.60 4.00
CA MET A 382 17.12 2.46 3.97
C MET A 382 17.05 1.66 2.67
N GLU A 383 15.90 1.69 2.01
CA GLU A 383 15.69 1.14 0.67
C GLU A 383 15.14 2.24 -0.25
N PHE A 384 15.68 2.31 -1.46
CA PHE A 384 15.26 3.30 -2.46
C PHE A 384 15.52 2.76 -3.86
N ASP A 385 14.78 3.28 -4.82
CA ASP A 385 14.97 2.89 -6.22
C ASP A 385 15.92 3.86 -6.92
N GLN A 386 16.85 3.32 -7.69
CA GLN A 386 17.80 4.05 -8.52
C GLN A 386 17.57 3.70 -9.98
N CYS A 387 17.52 4.72 -10.82
CA CYS A 387 17.61 4.61 -12.27
C CYS A 387 19.07 4.85 -12.65
N GLU A 388 19.75 3.80 -13.04
CA GLU A 388 21.12 3.87 -13.51
C GLU A 388 21.20 3.54 -15.00
N GLY A 389 22.17 4.12 -15.67
CA GLY A 389 22.43 3.79 -17.06
C GLY A 389 23.86 4.04 -17.45
N ILE A 390 24.27 3.35 -18.49
CA ILE A 390 25.57 3.53 -19.14
C ILE A 390 25.41 3.73 -20.65
N ILE A 391 26.33 4.46 -21.22
CA ILE A 391 26.53 4.58 -22.67
C ILE A 391 27.99 4.34 -22.96
N MET A 392 28.27 3.38 -23.85
CA MET A 392 29.62 3.12 -24.37
C MET A 392 29.62 3.37 -25.87
N ASP A 393 30.44 4.31 -26.30
CA ASP A 393 30.66 4.58 -27.73
C ASP A 393 31.96 5.37 -27.93
N LYS A 394 32.36 5.49 -29.18
CA LYS A 394 33.56 6.25 -29.58
C LYS A 394 33.28 7.76 -29.52
N GLY A 395 34.24 8.49 -28.95
CA GLY A 395 34.21 9.95 -28.96
C GLY A 395 33.20 10.61 -28.01
N LEU A 396 32.58 9.85 -27.11
CA LEU A 396 31.70 10.40 -26.07
C LEU A 396 32.46 11.33 -25.10
N THR A 397 31.77 12.34 -24.63
CA THR A 397 32.30 13.36 -23.74
C THR A 397 31.41 13.59 -22.53
N LEU A 398 31.91 14.30 -21.52
CA LEU A 398 31.10 14.73 -20.37
C LEU A 398 29.88 15.59 -20.79
N ARG A 399 30.00 16.34 -21.91
CA ARG A 399 28.89 17.14 -22.46
C ARG A 399 27.74 16.25 -22.92
N ASP A 400 28.06 15.12 -23.52
CA ASP A 400 27.04 14.15 -23.96
C ASP A 400 26.30 13.56 -22.76
N LEU A 401 27.01 13.21 -21.69
CA LEU A 401 26.42 12.79 -20.42
C LEU A 401 25.45 13.83 -19.86
N MET A 402 25.91 15.09 -19.77
CA MET A 402 25.06 16.21 -19.30
C MET A 402 23.83 16.40 -20.19
N GLY A 403 23.96 16.16 -21.50
CA GLY A 403 22.86 16.15 -22.47
C GLY A 403 21.82 15.09 -22.13
N TYR A 404 22.22 13.82 -21.99
CA TYR A 404 21.32 12.72 -21.65
C TYR A 404 20.61 12.95 -20.31
N ILE A 405 21.35 13.32 -19.27
CA ILE A 405 20.74 13.63 -17.96
C ILE A 405 19.72 14.78 -18.10
N SER A 406 20.05 15.83 -18.88
CA SER A 406 19.14 16.95 -19.09
C SER A 406 17.85 16.53 -19.80
N GLU A 407 17.94 15.68 -20.82
CA GLU A 407 16.77 15.16 -21.54
C GLU A 407 15.88 14.29 -20.64
N ILE A 408 16.47 13.38 -19.87
CA ILE A 408 15.75 12.53 -18.93
C ILE A 408 15.01 13.38 -17.89
N VAL A 409 15.70 14.34 -17.28
CA VAL A 409 15.12 15.18 -16.21
C VAL A 409 14.06 16.14 -16.76
N ARG A 410 14.23 16.66 -17.97
CA ARG A 410 13.20 17.49 -18.64
C ARG A 410 11.98 16.68 -19.06
N ALA A 411 12.18 15.46 -19.53
CA ALA A 411 11.08 14.59 -19.93
C ALA A 411 10.11 14.30 -18.76
N VAL A 412 10.60 14.33 -17.51
CA VAL A 412 9.76 14.22 -16.32
C VAL A 412 9.25 15.56 -15.79
N GLY A 413 9.27 16.62 -16.62
CA GLY A 413 8.68 17.92 -16.33
C GLY A 413 9.55 18.88 -15.52
N ILE A 414 10.81 18.54 -15.23
CA ILE A 414 11.72 19.40 -14.46
C ILE A 414 12.54 20.27 -15.42
N THR A 415 12.29 21.58 -15.43
CA THR A 415 12.94 22.54 -16.33
C THR A 415 14.12 23.27 -15.71
N LYS A 416 14.16 23.39 -14.37
CA LYS A 416 15.22 24.12 -13.65
C LYS A 416 16.24 23.14 -13.10
N ILE A 417 17.36 22.97 -13.82
CA ILE A 417 18.49 22.13 -13.43
C ILE A 417 19.79 22.92 -13.43
N LYS A 418 20.77 22.43 -12.68
CA LYS A 418 22.15 22.89 -12.72
C LYS A 418 23.10 21.74 -12.50
N PHE A 419 24.28 21.82 -13.08
CA PHE A 419 25.36 20.89 -12.87
C PHE A 419 26.46 21.51 -11.99
N LYS A 420 27.07 20.66 -11.16
CA LYS A 420 28.29 20.98 -10.42
C LYS A 420 29.32 19.88 -10.66
N PRO A 421 30.64 20.21 -10.59
CA PRO A 421 31.65 19.16 -10.50
C PRO A 421 31.36 18.25 -9.30
N GLY A 422 31.51 16.95 -9.48
CA GLY A 422 31.43 15.92 -8.46
C GLY A 422 32.75 15.15 -8.34
N GLN A 423 32.85 14.26 -7.36
CA GLN A 423 33.97 13.34 -7.21
C GLN A 423 33.43 11.97 -6.77
N PHE A 424 33.72 10.95 -7.57
CA PHE A 424 33.41 9.56 -7.25
C PHE A 424 34.63 8.69 -7.55
N PRO A 425 34.87 7.59 -6.78
CA PRO A 425 36.06 6.74 -6.95
C PRO A 425 36.22 6.14 -8.36
N PHE A 426 35.08 5.89 -9.03
CA PHE A 426 34.99 5.16 -10.30
C PHE A 426 34.79 6.02 -11.54
N THR A 427 34.62 7.36 -11.41
CA THR A 427 34.46 8.26 -12.56
C THR A 427 35.42 9.46 -12.49
N GLU A 428 35.95 9.87 -13.65
CA GLU A 428 36.75 11.08 -13.84
C GLU A 428 36.68 11.52 -15.31
N PRO A 429 36.17 12.68 -15.64
CA PRO A 429 35.54 13.68 -14.75
C PRO A 429 34.12 13.25 -14.29
N SER A 430 33.68 13.85 -13.18
CA SER A 430 32.38 13.57 -12.57
C SER A 430 31.55 14.85 -12.44
N VAL A 431 30.22 14.69 -12.49
CA VAL A 431 29.24 15.77 -12.30
C VAL A 431 28.09 15.34 -11.41
N GLU A 432 27.47 16.31 -10.76
CA GLU A 432 26.24 16.17 -10.01
C GLU A 432 25.17 17.09 -10.62
N CYS A 433 24.02 16.52 -10.97
CA CYS A 433 22.85 17.28 -11.44
C CYS A 433 21.91 17.56 -10.28
N PHE A 434 21.51 18.82 -10.15
CA PHE A 434 20.55 19.28 -9.17
C PHE A 434 19.29 19.79 -9.86
N ALA A 435 18.13 19.39 -9.34
CA ALA A 435 16.83 19.92 -9.73
C ALA A 435 16.31 20.91 -8.69
N LYS A 436 15.56 21.92 -9.13
CA LYS A 436 14.93 22.87 -8.22
C LYS A 436 13.59 22.33 -7.75
N HIS A 437 13.46 22.10 -6.45
CA HIS A 437 12.20 21.79 -5.77
C HIS A 437 11.65 23.04 -5.10
N ASP A 438 10.33 23.24 -5.10
CA ASP A 438 9.73 24.49 -4.61
C ASP A 438 9.94 24.71 -3.12
N LEU A 439 9.84 23.68 -2.30
CA LEU A 439 10.02 23.76 -0.84
C LEU A 439 11.43 23.37 -0.39
N LEU A 440 11.99 22.27 -0.93
CA LEU A 440 13.29 21.74 -0.49
C LEU A 440 14.49 22.43 -1.13
N GLY A 441 14.26 23.36 -2.05
CA GLY A 441 15.34 24.08 -2.73
C GLY A 441 16.00 23.23 -3.81
N TRP A 442 17.36 23.26 -3.87
CA TRP A 442 18.12 22.45 -4.83
C TRP A 442 18.39 21.07 -4.26
N ILE A 443 17.82 20.03 -4.86
CA ILE A 443 18.05 18.64 -4.50
C ILE A 443 18.87 17.95 -5.58
N GLU A 444 19.83 17.13 -5.16
CA GLU A 444 20.60 16.27 -6.06
C GLU A 444 19.71 15.18 -6.62
N VAL A 445 19.69 15.02 -7.94
CA VAL A 445 18.86 14.03 -8.63
C VAL A 445 19.67 13.04 -9.45
N ALA A 446 20.82 13.43 -9.98
CA ALA A 446 21.61 12.59 -10.87
C ALA A 446 23.13 12.87 -10.75
N PRO A 447 23.88 12.08 -9.98
CA PRO A 447 25.31 11.99 -10.13
C PRO A 447 25.69 11.21 -11.38
N GLY A 448 26.84 11.51 -11.98
CA GLY A 448 27.34 10.78 -13.13
C GLY A 448 28.77 11.19 -13.51
N GLY A 449 29.36 10.48 -14.47
CA GLY A 449 30.71 10.76 -14.93
C GLY A 449 31.13 9.80 -16.05
N ILE A 450 32.40 9.93 -16.42
CA ILE A 450 33.08 9.00 -17.33
C ILE A 450 33.79 7.94 -16.48
N PHE A 451 33.54 6.66 -16.74
CA PHE A 451 34.28 5.60 -16.03
C PHE A 451 35.78 5.74 -16.30
N ARG A 452 36.54 5.61 -15.21
CA ARG A 452 38.00 5.65 -15.25
C ARG A 452 38.58 4.45 -15.96
N PRO A 453 39.81 4.55 -16.52
CA PRO A 453 40.50 3.40 -17.07
C PRO A 453 40.64 2.23 -16.10
N GLU A 454 40.78 2.50 -14.80
CA GLU A 454 40.87 1.49 -13.75
C GLU A 454 39.60 0.63 -13.62
N VAL A 455 38.47 1.14 -14.06
CA VAL A 455 37.19 0.40 -14.11
C VAL A 455 37.01 -0.37 -15.40
N THR A 456 37.35 0.24 -16.56
CA THR A 456 37.04 -0.31 -17.87
C THR A 456 38.13 -1.19 -18.46
N TYR A 457 39.42 -0.90 -18.21
CA TYR A 457 40.54 -1.67 -18.77
C TYR A 457 40.63 -3.11 -18.28
N PRO A 458 40.28 -3.46 -17.02
CA PRO A 458 40.17 -4.84 -16.61
C PRO A 458 39.20 -5.69 -17.46
N LEU A 459 38.19 -5.05 -18.04
CA LEU A 459 37.25 -5.68 -19.00
C LEU A 459 37.78 -5.68 -20.44
N GLY A 460 38.90 -5.02 -20.71
CA GLY A 460 39.45 -4.81 -22.05
C GLY A 460 38.78 -3.69 -22.84
N ILE A 461 37.93 -2.89 -22.20
CA ILE A 461 37.19 -1.78 -22.80
C ILE A 461 38.08 -0.52 -22.77
N LYS A 462 38.36 0.04 -23.94
CA LYS A 462 39.16 1.27 -24.11
C LYS A 462 38.34 2.44 -24.59
N ASP A 463 37.12 2.20 -25.07
CA ASP A 463 36.18 3.24 -25.49
C ASP A 463 35.56 3.94 -24.28
N THR A 464 35.09 5.16 -24.48
CA THR A 464 34.48 5.96 -23.40
C THR A 464 33.19 5.33 -22.91
N VAL A 465 33.08 5.16 -21.60
CA VAL A 465 31.85 4.73 -20.93
C VAL A 465 31.34 5.87 -20.05
N LEU A 466 30.18 6.42 -20.42
CA LEU A 466 29.42 7.36 -19.58
C LEU A 466 28.54 6.57 -18.64
N ALA A 467 28.44 7.02 -17.37
CA ALA A 467 27.58 6.41 -16.38
C ALA A 467 26.87 7.47 -15.55
N TRP A 468 25.63 7.18 -15.17
CA TRP A 468 24.87 8.03 -14.23
C TRP A 468 24.01 7.15 -13.33
N GLY A 469 23.68 7.70 -12.12
CA GLY A 469 22.78 7.10 -11.17
C GLY A 469 21.73 8.11 -10.70
N ILE A 470 20.52 8.05 -11.22
CA ILE A 470 19.41 8.91 -10.83
C ILE A 470 18.65 8.29 -9.66
N GLY A 471 18.55 9.01 -8.53
CA GLY A 471 17.64 8.64 -7.46
C GLY A 471 16.18 8.81 -7.93
N SER A 472 15.55 7.73 -8.42
CA SER A 472 14.19 7.81 -9.01
C SER A 472 13.14 8.33 -8.04
N GLY A 473 13.27 8.02 -6.73
CA GLY A 473 12.42 8.59 -5.70
C GLY A 473 12.56 10.11 -5.57
N ARG A 474 13.81 10.64 -5.55
CA ARG A 474 14.07 12.08 -5.49
C ARG A 474 13.64 12.80 -6.77
N LEU A 475 13.81 12.15 -7.93
CA LEU A 475 13.33 12.66 -9.20
C LEU A 475 11.80 12.77 -9.21
N TYR A 476 11.10 11.73 -8.72
CA TYR A 476 9.65 11.75 -8.55
C TYR A 476 9.19 12.85 -7.59
N MET A 477 9.85 13.00 -6.44
CA MET A 477 9.55 14.08 -5.49
C MET A 477 9.68 15.46 -6.16
N ALA A 478 10.75 15.69 -6.90
CA ALA A 478 10.98 16.95 -7.61
C ALA A 478 9.94 17.21 -8.72
N SER A 479 9.55 16.16 -9.46
CA SER A 479 8.54 16.23 -10.52
C SER A 479 7.14 16.48 -9.98
N MET A 480 6.75 15.81 -8.88
CA MET A 480 5.39 15.80 -8.35
C MET A 480 5.15 16.69 -7.13
N GLY A 481 6.16 17.45 -6.70
CA GLY A 481 6.06 18.32 -5.53
C GLY A 481 5.80 17.56 -4.22
N ILE A 482 6.38 16.37 -4.05
CA ILE A 482 6.28 15.56 -2.84
C ILE A 482 7.39 15.95 -1.88
N ASN A 483 7.06 16.19 -0.62
CA ASN A 483 8.00 16.75 0.36
C ASN A 483 8.64 15.69 1.27
N ASP A 484 8.13 14.47 1.25
CA ASP A 484 8.57 13.39 2.13
C ASP A 484 8.69 12.08 1.34
N ILE A 485 9.89 11.47 1.35
CA ILE A 485 10.18 10.23 0.61
C ILE A 485 9.32 9.06 1.08
N ARG A 486 8.83 9.08 2.33
CA ARG A 486 7.96 8.04 2.89
C ARG A 486 6.61 7.96 2.19
N GLU A 487 6.15 9.05 1.56
CA GLU A 487 4.92 9.07 0.77
C GLU A 487 5.02 8.22 -0.51
N LEU A 488 6.24 7.97 -1.02
CA LEU A 488 6.47 7.12 -2.20
C LEU A 488 6.01 5.67 -1.98
N HIS A 489 5.97 5.24 -0.73
CA HIS A 489 5.56 3.89 -0.33
C HIS A 489 4.24 3.88 0.45
N SER A 490 3.44 4.95 0.30
CA SER A 490 2.15 5.09 0.99
C SER A 490 1.21 3.92 0.65
N ARG A 491 0.62 3.33 1.69
CA ARG A 491 -0.45 2.31 1.58
C ARG A 491 -1.85 2.91 1.80
N ASP A 492 -1.93 4.22 2.03
CA ASP A 492 -3.21 4.92 2.18
C ASP A 492 -3.94 4.98 0.84
N LEU A 493 -5.02 4.23 0.74
CA LEU A 493 -5.86 4.16 -0.47
C LEU A 493 -6.45 5.53 -0.84
N ALA A 494 -6.77 6.38 0.14
CA ALA A 494 -7.28 7.71 -0.12
C ALA A 494 -6.20 8.62 -0.71
N TRP A 495 -4.96 8.49 -0.24
CA TRP A 495 -3.81 9.20 -0.82
C TRP A 495 -3.54 8.71 -2.25
N ILE A 496 -3.45 7.39 -2.47
CA ILE A 496 -3.20 6.79 -3.79
C ILE A 496 -4.27 7.23 -4.79
N ARG A 497 -5.53 7.28 -4.40
CA ARG A 497 -6.65 7.70 -5.27
C ARG A 497 -6.62 9.20 -5.60
N ARG A 498 -6.17 10.05 -4.70
CA ARG A 498 -6.10 11.51 -4.89
C ARG A 498 -4.85 11.98 -5.64
N LYS A 499 -3.73 11.26 -5.51
CA LYS A 499 -2.49 11.59 -6.22
C LYS A 499 -2.60 11.14 -7.68
N TYR A 500 -2.75 12.10 -8.56
CA TYR A 500 -2.70 11.83 -10.00
C TYR A 500 -1.26 11.97 -10.47
N PHE A 501 -0.83 11.02 -11.27
CA PHE A 501 0.36 11.16 -12.08
C PHE A 501 -0.10 11.69 -13.45
N VAL A 502 0.36 12.87 -13.81
CA VAL A 502 0.07 13.49 -15.12
C VAL A 502 1.37 13.45 -15.91
N ARG A 503 1.34 12.77 -17.05
CA ARG A 503 2.48 12.66 -18.01
C ARG A 503 2.71 13.95 -18.75
#